data_b3b6123b151c5ebdbbf2ebc4b5125c44
#
_entry.id   b3b6123b151c5ebdbbf2ebc4b5125c44
#
_cell.length_a   1.000
_cell.length_b   1.000
_cell.length_c   1.000
_cell.angle_alpha   90.00
_cell.angle_beta   90.00
_cell.angle_gamma   90.00
#
_symmetry.space_group_name_H-M   'P 1'
#
loop_
_entity.id
_entity.type
_entity.pdbx_description
1 polymer ?
#
loop_
_entity_poly.entity_id
_entity_poly.type
_entity_poly.pdbx_seq_one_letter_code
_entity_poly.pdbx_strand_id
1 'polypeptide(L)'
;RLQLVSGTHAITSSLFGVLRPGDSLLSVTGRPYESLEEVIGLRGNGKGSLIEFGITYEEISLKNDGNIDFLALEKALNIPRKLIFIQRSCGYTWRPSLSIEVIKEICYLCHKIQPNCICFVDNCYGEFVETNEPTSVGADLIAGSLIKNLGGTIVPTGGYIAGKADLVDKACCRLTAPGIGSEGGITFDLNRTILQGLFLAPQMVSEALIGAEIISTSFSELGFKVLPTPASKRTDLIQIVRIGDPKILQIICRSFQEKSPIGSFLDPIPAPMPGYENNLVMAGGTFVDGSTSEFSADAPMKPPFDLFIQGGSHRAHVKIALIHALSNLFQAGLIKLPQND
;
A
#
# COMPACT_ATOMS: atom_id res chain seq x y z
N ARG A 1 5.23 17.39 -4.04
CA ARG A 1 4.78 18.23 -5.14
C ARG A 1 3.79 17.50 -6.03
N LEU A 2 2.90 18.22 -6.64
CA LEU A 2 1.80 17.74 -7.47
C LEU A 2 2.17 17.24 -8.85
N GLN A 3 3.37 17.51 -9.29
CA GLN A 3 3.88 16.96 -10.54
C GLN A 3 4.06 15.45 -10.47
N LEU A 4 4.05 14.87 -9.26
CA LEU A 4 3.93 13.43 -9.03
C LEU A 4 2.44 13.04 -9.12
N VAL A 5 2.01 12.45 -10.22
CA VAL A 5 0.59 12.17 -10.49
C VAL A 5 0.04 10.98 -9.69
N SER A 6 0.89 10.19 -9.05
CA SER A 6 0.50 9.04 -8.22
C SER A 6 1.62 8.58 -7.30
N GLY A 7 1.32 7.67 -6.38
CA GLY A 7 2.34 7.00 -5.56
C GLY A 7 3.31 6.17 -6.40
N THR A 8 2.82 5.42 -7.39
CA THR A 8 3.68 4.66 -8.32
C THR A 8 4.63 5.59 -9.09
N HIS A 9 4.16 6.76 -9.51
CA HIS A 9 5.03 7.77 -10.15
C HIS A 9 6.10 8.30 -9.19
N ALA A 10 5.76 8.52 -7.91
CA ALA A 10 6.72 8.93 -6.90
C ALA A 10 7.82 7.87 -6.67
N ILE A 11 7.43 6.59 -6.55
CA ILE A 11 8.36 5.48 -6.40
C ILE A 11 9.24 5.34 -7.64
N THR A 12 8.64 5.34 -8.83
CA THR A 12 9.35 5.26 -10.12
C THR A 12 10.36 6.40 -10.28
N SER A 13 9.95 7.65 -10.02
CA SER A 13 10.83 8.82 -10.10
C SER A 13 11.99 8.72 -9.10
N SER A 14 11.75 8.16 -7.91
CA SER A 14 12.80 7.92 -6.91
C SER A 14 13.80 6.88 -7.39
N LEU A 15 13.33 5.73 -7.87
CA LEU A 15 14.19 4.64 -8.36
C LEU A 15 15.05 5.09 -9.54
N PHE A 16 14.46 5.65 -10.59
CA PHE A 16 15.19 6.16 -11.75
C PHE A 16 16.04 7.40 -11.45
N GLY A 17 15.69 8.17 -10.42
CA GLY A 17 16.48 9.31 -9.95
C GLY A 17 17.77 8.89 -9.26
N VAL A 18 17.72 7.80 -8.51
CA VAL A 18 18.81 7.36 -7.64
C VAL A 18 19.69 6.28 -8.28
N LEU A 19 19.09 5.34 -9.03
CA LEU A 19 19.80 4.23 -9.67
C LEU A 19 20.42 4.65 -11.01
N ARG A 20 21.56 4.02 -11.34
CA ARG A 20 22.29 4.19 -12.60
C ARG A 20 22.57 2.83 -13.22
N PRO A 21 22.79 2.75 -14.56
CA PRO A 21 23.21 1.51 -15.22
C PRO A 21 24.36 0.82 -14.50
N GLY A 22 24.21 -0.46 -14.20
CA GLY A 22 25.16 -1.25 -13.41
C GLY A 22 24.88 -1.29 -11.91
N ASP A 23 23.98 -0.44 -11.39
CA ASP A 23 23.55 -0.50 -9.99
C ASP A 23 22.66 -1.71 -9.71
N SER A 24 22.59 -2.11 -8.43
CA SER A 24 21.76 -3.22 -7.97
C SER A 24 20.66 -2.75 -7.03
N LEU A 25 19.46 -3.27 -7.25
CA LEU A 25 18.25 -3.11 -6.44
C LEU A 25 17.95 -4.45 -5.75
N LEU A 26 17.85 -4.44 -4.42
CA LEU A 26 17.48 -5.61 -3.62
C LEU A 26 16.12 -5.35 -2.93
N SER A 27 15.09 -6.11 -3.26
CA SER A 27 13.84 -6.11 -2.49
C SER A 27 13.99 -7.02 -1.27
N VAL A 28 13.75 -6.47 -0.07
CA VAL A 28 13.91 -7.21 1.19
C VAL A 28 12.58 -7.69 1.77
N THR A 29 11.48 -7.37 1.12
CA THR A 29 10.11 -7.72 1.52
C THR A 29 9.46 -8.73 0.58
N GLY A 30 10.26 -9.52 -0.10
CA GLY A 30 9.81 -10.40 -1.17
C GLY A 30 9.54 -9.63 -2.47
N ARG A 31 8.76 -10.25 -3.33
CA ARG A 31 8.36 -9.65 -4.60
C ARG A 31 7.49 -8.40 -4.36
N PRO A 32 7.75 -7.28 -5.01
CA PRO A 32 6.98 -6.06 -4.84
C PRO A 32 5.58 -6.22 -5.45
N TYR A 33 4.69 -5.24 -5.19
CA TYR A 33 3.35 -5.25 -5.75
C TYR A 33 3.35 -5.18 -7.30
N GLU A 34 2.31 -5.73 -7.91
CA GLU A 34 2.29 -6.07 -9.35
C GLU A 34 2.62 -4.90 -10.29
N SER A 35 2.13 -3.68 -10.03
CA SER A 35 2.45 -2.54 -10.91
C SER A 35 3.91 -2.06 -10.79
N LEU A 36 4.58 -2.31 -9.67
CA LEU A 36 6.01 -2.05 -9.53
C LEU A 36 6.88 -3.12 -10.21
N GLU A 37 6.37 -4.34 -10.31
CA GLU A 37 7.05 -5.38 -11.10
C GLU A 37 7.27 -4.96 -12.55
N GLU A 38 6.32 -4.26 -13.17
CA GLU A 38 6.49 -3.73 -14.53
C GLU A 38 7.53 -2.60 -14.59
N VAL A 39 7.55 -1.71 -13.58
CA VAL A 39 8.58 -0.67 -13.47
C VAL A 39 9.98 -1.28 -13.35
N ILE A 40 10.12 -2.37 -12.61
CA ILE A 40 11.39 -3.09 -12.48
C ILE A 40 11.73 -3.84 -13.77
N GLY A 41 10.75 -4.42 -14.44
CA GLY A 41 10.91 -5.24 -15.65
C GLY A 41 10.79 -6.74 -15.39
N LEU A 42 10.16 -7.13 -14.28
CA LEU A 42 9.90 -8.53 -13.93
C LEU A 42 8.68 -9.08 -14.66
N ARG A 43 7.84 -8.19 -15.21
CA ARG A 43 6.60 -8.49 -15.90
C ARG A 43 6.36 -7.52 -17.05
N GLY A 44 5.35 -7.79 -17.87
CA GLY A 44 5.03 -6.97 -19.03
C GLY A 44 6.02 -7.16 -20.18
N ASN A 45 6.19 -6.13 -20.99
CA ASN A 45 7.11 -6.17 -22.14
C ASN A 45 8.52 -5.63 -21.84
N GLY A 46 8.78 -5.22 -20.59
CA GLY A 46 10.07 -4.70 -20.11
C GLY A 46 10.48 -3.33 -20.66
N LYS A 47 9.71 -2.72 -21.56
CA LYS A 47 10.06 -1.43 -22.16
C LYS A 47 10.04 -0.29 -21.16
N GLY A 48 11.15 0.46 -21.08
CA GLY A 48 11.32 1.57 -20.16
C GLY A 48 11.55 1.14 -18.70
N SER A 49 11.78 -0.16 -18.45
CA SER A 49 11.98 -0.71 -17.12
C SER A 49 13.38 -0.49 -16.57
N LEU A 50 13.57 -0.65 -15.26
CA LEU A 50 14.90 -0.57 -14.63
C LEU A 50 15.87 -1.59 -15.21
N ILE A 51 15.42 -2.83 -15.47
CA ILE A 51 16.25 -3.88 -16.06
C ILE A 51 16.70 -3.51 -17.47
N GLU A 52 15.80 -2.94 -18.29
CA GLU A 52 16.17 -2.44 -19.63
C GLU A 52 17.25 -1.34 -19.56
N PHE A 53 17.21 -0.52 -18.51
CA PHE A 53 18.23 0.52 -18.23
C PHE A 53 19.50 -0.03 -17.55
N GLY A 54 19.66 -1.36 -17.46
CA GLY A 54 20.86 -2.00 -16.95
C GLY A 54 20.97 -2.03 -15.41
N ILE A 55 19.88 -1.90 -14.69
CA ILE A 55 19.81 -2.11 -13.24
C ILE A 55 19.58 -3.60 -12.98
N THR A 56 20.32 -4.20 -12.06
CA THR A 56 20.08 -5.59 -11.64
C THR A 56 19.07 -5.62 -10.49
N TYR A 57 18.21 -6.63 -10.48
CA TYR A 57 17.21 -6.84 -9.44
C TYR A 57 17.38 -8.19 -8.78
N GLU A 58 17.27 -8.21 -7.47
CA GLU A 58 17.17 -9.42 -6.65
C GLU A 58 16.12 -9.22 -5.55
N GLU A 59 15.59 -10.31 -5.02
CA GLU A 59 14.64 -10.28 -3.92
C GLU A 59 14.96 -11.34 -2.88
N ILE A 60 14.64 -11.05 -1.62
CA ILE A 60 14.70 -11.99 -0.50
C ILE A 60 13.29 -12.47 -0.21
N SER A 61 13.07 -13.78 -0.29
CA SER A 61 11.80 -14.37 0.11
C SER A 61 11.54 -14.14 1.59
N LEU A 62 10.30 -13.85 1.93
CA LEU A 62 9.86 -13.80 3.32
C LEU A 62 9.85 -15.22 3.92
N LYS A 63 9.93 -15.30 5.25
CA LYS A 63 9.70 -16.55 5.97
C LYS A 63 8.27 -17.05 5.76
N ASN A 64 8.00 -18.31 6.11
CA ASN A 64 6.67 -18.93 5.98
C ASN A 64 5.57 -18.21 6.78
N ASP A 65 5.93 -17.48 7.81
CA ASP A 65 5.04 -16.65 8.63
C ASP A 65 4.84 -15.23 8.08
N GLY A 66 5.46 -14.92 6.93
CA GLY A 66 5.41 -13.62 6.28
C GLY A 66 6.37 -12.57 6.86
N ASN A 67 7.20 -12.93 7.83
CA ASN A 67 8.18 -12.03 8.42
C ASN A 67 9.48 -11.95 7.60
N ILE A 68 10.27 -10.92 7.86
CA ILE A 68 11.58 -10.70 7.22
C ILE A 68 12.55 -11.82 7.62
N ASP A 69 13.28 -12.34 6.65
CA ASP A 69 14.42 -13.23 6.88
C ASP A 69 15.71 -12.40 7.04
N PHE A 70 16.01 -12.03 8.28
CA PHE A 70 17.20 -11.24 8.60
C PHE A 70 18.51 -11.98 8.32
N LEU A 71 18.53 -13.33 8.40
CA LEU A 71 19.71 -14.10 8.05
C LEU A 71 19.98 -14.06 6.54
N ALA A 72 18.92 -14.19 5.74
CA ALA A 72 19.03 -14.05 4.30
C ALA A 72 19.42 -12.61 3.90
N LEU A 73 18.88 -11.59 4.60
CA LEU A 73 19.25 -10.19 4.39
C LEU A 73 20.75 -9.95 4.69
N GLU A 74 21.24 -10.40 5.83
CA GLU A 74 22.65 -10.28 6.19
C GLU A 74 23.56 -10.94 5.14
N LYS A 75 23.20 -12.14 4.69
CA LYS A 75 23.93 -12.85 3.63
C LYS A 75 23.91 -12.08 2.29
N ALA A 76 22.75 -11.54 1.89
CA ALA A 76 22.60 -10.80 0.65
C ALA A 76 23.39 -9.48 0.66
N LEU A 77 23.57 -8.87 1.82
CA LEU A 77 24.36 -7.65 2.01
C LEU A 77 25.90 -7.90 1.98
N ASN A 78 26.38 -9.14 1.88
CA ASN A 78 27.80 -9.39 1.59
C ASN A 78 28.18 -9.06 0.13
N ILE A 79 27.20 -8.89 -0.74
CA ILE A 79 27.37 -8.40 -2.11
C ILE A 79 27.01 -6.90 -2.12
N PRO A 80 27.83 -6.02 -2.72
CA PRO A 80 27.52 -4.60 -2.78
C PRO A 80 26.15 -4.30 -3.38
N ARG A 81 25.34 -3.52 -2.67
CA ARG A 81 24.01 -3.10 -3.09
C ARG A 81 23.96 -1.58 -3.17
N LYS A 82 23.36 -1.05 -4.24
CA LYS A 82 23.12 0.38 -4.35
C LYS A 82 21.92 0.80 -3.52
N LEU A 83 20.84 0.01 -3.55
CA LEU A 83 19.61 0.31 -2.88
C LEU A 83 18.92 -0.96 -2.40
N ILE A 84 18.43 -0.94 -1.17
CA ILE A 84 17.42 -1.88 -0.69
C ILE A 84 16.04 -1.24 -0.74
N PHE A 85 15.07 -2.00 -1.27
CA PHE A 85 13.67 -1.59 -1.35
C PHE A 85 12.85 -2.32 -0.29
N ILE A 86 12.07 -1.56 0.47
CA ILE A 86 11.23 -2.02 1.57
C ILE A 86 9.79 -1.64 1.26
N GLN A 87 8.93 -2.59 0.96
CA GLN A 87 7.49 -2.36 0.85
C GLN A 87 6.85 -2.55 2.23
N ARG A 88 6.39 -1.46 2.86
CA ARG A 88 5.83 -1.49 4.22
C ARG A 88 4.52 -2.28 4.28
N SER A 89 3.57 -1.96 3.42
CA SER A 89 2.26 -2.60 3.35
C SER A 89 2.34 -4.01 2.75
N CYS A 90 1.35 -4.85 3.09
CA CYS A 90 1.23 -6.20 2.57
C CYS A 90 0.93 -6.27 1.05
N GLY A 91 0.43 -5.19 0.42
CA GLY A 91 -0.11 -5.26 -0.94
C GLY A 91 -1.26 -6.27 -1.02
N TYR A 92 -1.30 -7.09 -2.08
CA TYR A 92 -2.28 -8.18 -2.21
C TYR A 92 -1.70 -9.54 -1.80
N THR A 93 -0.92 -9.56 -0.70
CA THR A 93 -0.33 -10.78 -0.17
C THR A 93 -0.76 -11.03 1.27
N TRP A 94 -0.92 -12.31 1.63
CA TRP A 94 -1.24 -12.72 2.99
C TRP A 94 0.02 -12.68 3.86
N ARG A 95 0.41 -11.49 4.27
CA ARG A 95 1.54 -11.25 5.17
C ARG A 95 1.26 -10.06 6.10
N PRO A 96 1.91 -9.99 7.27
CA PRO A 96 1.85 -8.78 8.09
C PRO A 96 2.52 -7.60 7.37
N SER A 97 1.98 -6.41 7.59
CA SER A 97 2.66 -5.17 7.23
C SER A 97 3.81 -4.89 8.20
N LEU A 98 4.83 -4.16 7.77
CA LEU A 98 6.01 -3.91 8.58
C LEU A 98 5.77 -2.79 9.61
N SER A 99 6.16 -3.06 10.86
CA SER A 99 6.23 -2.02 11.88
C SER A 99 7.45 -1.13 11.68
N ILE A 100 7.42 0.04 12.31
CA ILE A 100 8.57 0.96 12.33
C ILE A 100 9.79 0.32 12.99
N GLU A 101 9.60 -0.54 13.99
CA GLU A 101 10.67 -1.29 14.63
C GLU A 101 11.37 -2.24 13.64
N VAL A 102 10.61 -2.99 12.85
CA VAL A 102 11.18 -3.89 11.83
C VAL A 102 11.93 -3.09 10.75
N ILE A 103 11.36 -1.97 10.29
CA ILE A 103 12.03 -1.09 9.33
C ILE A 103 13.35 -0.54 9.92
N LYS A 104 13.35 -0.16 11.20
CA LYS A 104 14.56 0.26 11.91
C LYS A 104 15.65 -0.82 11.91
N GLU A 105 15.28 -2.06 12.20
CA GLU A 105 16.23 -3.18 12.22
C GLU A 105 16.80 -3.44 10.82
N ILE A 106 15.97 -3.40 9.77
CA ILE A 106 16.41 -3.54 8.38
C ILE A 106 17.43 -2.44 8.02
N CYS A 107 17.08 -1.17 8.27
CA CYS A 107 17.94 -0.03 7.96
C CYS A 107 19.26 -0.07 8.75
N TYR A 108 19.17 -0.40 10.04
CA TYR A 108 20.35 -0.55 10.90
C TYR A 108 21.31 -1.63 10.36
N LEU A 109 20.79 -2.81 10.04
CA LEU A 109 21.60 -3.92 9.51
C LEU A 109 22.24 -3.54 8.16
N CYS A 110 21.45 -2.91 7.29
CA CYS A 110 21.93 -2.44 6.00
C CYS A 110 23.11 -1.46 6.15
N HIS A 111 22.92 -0.39 6.91
CA HIS A 111 23.94 0.65 7.08
C HIS A 111 25.16 0.18 7.88
N LYS A 112 24.99 -0.80 8.79
CA LYS A 112 26.08 -1.43 9.51
C LYS A 112 27.02 -2.18 8.58
N ILE A 113 26.50 -2.89 7.58
CA ILE A 113 27.26 -3.71 6.63
C ILE A 113 27.69 -2.87 5.43
N GLN A 114 26.79 -2.03 4.91
CA GLN A 114 26.99 -1.20 3.73
C GLN A 114 26.57 0.26 4.00
N PRO A 115 27.45 1.10 4.58
CA PRO A 115 27.09 2.47 4.99
C PRO A 115 26.55 3.38 3.88
N ASN A 116 26.88 3.08 2.61
CA ASN A 116 26.48 3.87 1.44
C ASN A 116 25.27 3.26 0.69
N CYS A 117 24.73 2.13 1.14
CA CYS A 117 23.53 1.55 0.57
C CYS A 117 22.30 2.39 0.98
N ILE A 118 21.40 2.62 0.05
CA ILE A 118 20.21 3.45 0.26
C ILE A 118 19.07 2.57 0.74
N CYS A 119 18.48 2.90 1.89
CA CYS A 119 17.26 2.28 2.39
C CYS A 119 16.06 3.08 1.89
N PHE A 120 15.34 2.55 0.90
CA PHE A 120 14.16 3.18 0.31
C PHE A 120 12.89 2.44 0.72
N VAL A 121 11.92 3.15 1.32
CA VAL A 121 10.65 2.59 1.77
C VAL A 121 9.47 3.11 0.93
N ASP A 122 8.70 2.18 0.36
CA ASP A 122 7.31 2.46 -0.03
C ASP A 122 6.47 2.49 1.25
N ASN A 123 6.06 3.69 1.64
CA ASN A 123 5.38 3.95 2.90
C ASN A 123 3.85 3.98 2.77
N CYS A 124 3.31 3.65 1.60
CA CYS A 124 1.86 3.63 1.38
C CYS A 124 1.13 2.83 2.46
N TYR A 125 0.01 3.37 2.94
CA TYR A 125 -0.87 2.85 4.00
C TYR A 125 -0.31 2.89 5.43
N GLY A 126 0.99 3.19 5.61
CA GLY A 126 1.61 3.24 6.93
C GLY A 126 1.63 4.61 7.56
N GLU A 127 1.44 5.67 6.78
CA GLU A 127 1.57 7.05 7.25
C GLU A 127 0.55 7.34 8.36
N PHE A 128 1.01 7.95 9.45
CA PHE A 128 0.23 8.28 10.67
C PHE A 128 -0.37 7.08 11.44
N VAL A 129 -0.03 5.85 11.08
CA VAL A 129 -0.49 4.67 11.84
C VAL A 129 0.32 4.49 13.12
N GLU A 130 1.60 4.76 13.07
CA GLU A 130 2.50 4.72 14.22
C GLU A 130 3.05 6.13 14.51
N THR A 131 3.64 6.33 15.69
CA THR A 131 4.15 7.65 16.14
C THR A 131 5.39 8.11 15.38
N ASN A 132 6.11 7.18 14.77
CA ASN A 132 7.32 7.45 14.00
C ASN A 132 7.10 7.07 12.53
N GLU A 133 7.78 7.79 11.64
CA GLU A 133 7.83 7.48 10.23
C GLU A 133 9.19 6.85 9.86
N PRO A 134 9.31 6.10 8.75
CA PRO A 134 10.54 5.38 8.43
C PRO A 134 11.80 6.25 8.37
N THR A 135 11.68 7.51 7.97
CA THR A 135 12.83 8.44 7.92
C THR A 135 13.41 8.75 9.30
N SER A 136 12.60 8.68 10.36
CA SER A 136 13.08 8.90 11.73
C SER A 136 13.82 7.71 12.32
N VAL A 137 13.78 6.56 11.66
CA VAL A 137 14.38 5.30 12.13
C VAL A 137 15.44 4.74 11.18
N GLY A 138 15.91 5.53 10.21
CA GLY A 138 17.04 5.18 9.38
C GLY A 138 16.76 4.98 7.90
N ALA A 139 15.51 5.07 7.43
CA ALA A 139 15.25 5.10 6.00
C ALA A 139 15.81 6.38 5.38
N ASP A 140 16.54 6.22 4.26
CA ASP A 140 17.16 7.35 3.54
C ASP A 140 16.16 8.08 2.67
N LEU A 141 15.19 7.36 2.13
CA LEU A 141 14.17 7.87 1.23
C LEU A 141 12.85 7.13 1.47
N ILE A 142 11.75 7.85 1.40
CA ILE A 142 10.41 7.30 1.39
C ILE A 142 9.60 7.89 0.24
N ALA A 143 8.66 7.14 -0.26
CA ALA A 143 7.66 7.62 -1.20
C ALA A 143 6.29 7.01 -0.93
N GLY A 144 5.25 7.68 -1.40
CA GLY A 144 3.90 7.18 -1.26
C GLY A 144 2.88 8.03 -2.03
N SER A 145 1.62 7.72 -1.83
CA SER A 145 0.50 8.32 -2.55
C SER A 145 -0.22 9.37 -1.71
N LEU A 146 -0.58 10.48 -2.34
CA LEU A 146 -1.39 11.53 -1.71
C LEU A 146 -2.90 11.23 -1.76
N ILE A 147 -3.36 10.23 -2.50
CA ILE A 147 -4.78 9.79 -2.45
C ILE A 147 -5.02 8.74 -1.37
N LYS A 148 -3.98 8.41 -0.59
CA LYS A 148 -4.03 7.48 0.55
C LYS A 148 -4.03 8.25 1.87
N ASN A 149 -3.40 7.70 2.90
CA ASN A 149 -3.37 8.26 4.25
C ASN A 149 -3.13 9.78 4.31
N LEU A 150 -2.05 10.25 3.66
CA LEU A 150 -1.66 11.67 3.72
C LEU A 150 -2.68 12.64 3.10
N GLY A 151 -3.52 12.15 2.20
CA GLY A 151 -4.50 13.01 1.53
C GLY A 151 -5.74 13.34 2.35
N GLY A 152 -5.94 12.68 3.50
CA GLY A 152 -7.05 12.95 4.40
C GLY A 152 -8.42 12.90 3.71
N THR A 153 -8.58 12.06 2.69
CA THR A 153 -9.78 11.85 1.86
C THR A 153 -10.14 12.98 0.89
N ILE A 154 -9.38 14.07 0.85
CA ILE A 154 -9.72 15.25 0.03
C ILE A 154 -8.73 15.58 -1.08
N VAL A 155 -7.53 14.99 -1.06
CA VAL A 155 -6.51 15.23 -2.10
C VAL A 155 -6.81 14.37 -3.32
N PRO A 156 -7.09 14.99 -4.49
CA PRO A 156 -7.62 14.25 -5.65
C PRO A 156 -6.57 13.45 -6.42
N THR A 157 -5.28 13.73 -6.23
CA THR A 157 -4.18 13.12 -6.98
C THR A 157 -2.85 13.40 -6.32
N GLY A 158 -1.80 12.73 -6.76
CA GLY A 158 -0.43 13.07 -6.41
C GLY A 158 0.31 11.98 -5.66
N GLY A 159 1.59 12.25 -5.48
CA GLY A 159 2.50 11.45 -4.67
C GLY A 159 3.43 12.35 -3.86
N TYR A 160 4.18 11.74 -2.97
CA TYR A 160 5.20 12.43 -2.21
C TYR A 160 6.51 11.64 -2.18
N ILE A 161 7.60 12.36 -2.02
CA ILE A 161 8.93 11.81 -1.77
C ILE A 161 9.52 12.61 -0.62
N ALA A 162 10.08 11.94 0.37
CA ALA A 162 10.72 12.58 1.52
C ALA A 162 11.96 11.77 1.95
N GLY A 163 12.94 12.44 2.53
CA GLY A 163 14.18 11.79 2.97
C GLY A 163 15.40 12.71 2.85
N LYS A 164 16.57 12.13 2.60
CA LYS A 164 17.81 12.87 2.41
C LYS A 164 17.72 13.83 1.23
N ALA A 165 18.13 15.08 1.43
CA ALA A 165 17.95 16.16 0.46
C ALA A 165 18.55 15.84 -0.92
N ASP A 166 19.74 15.24 -0.96
CA ASP A 166 20.40 14.85 -2.21
C ASP A 166 19.65 13.76 -2.99
N LEU A 167 19.00 12.83 -2.29
CA LEU A 167 18.19 11.78 -2.91
C LEU A 167 16.86 12.34 -3.44
N VAL A 168 16.23 13.24 -2.67
CA VAL A 168 15.02 13.94 -3.10
C VAL A 168 15.32 14.80 -4.33
N ASP A 169 16.45 15.51 -4.37
CA ASP A 169 16.86 16.32 -5.53
C ASP A 169 17.06 15.45 -6.78
N LYS A 170 17.76 14.30 -6.66
CA LYS A 170 17.90 13.34 -7.76
C LYS A 170 16.56 12.86 -8.31
N ALA A 171 15.59 12.57 -7.44
CA ALA A 171 14.23 12.21 -7.85
C ALA A 171 13.51 13.38 -8.55
N CYS A 172 13.68 14.60 -8.05
CA CYS A 172 13.13 15.81 -8.68
C CYS A 172 13.76 16.08 -10.05
N CYS A 173 15.06 15.88 -10.22
CA CYS A 173 15.73 15.98 -11.52
C CYS A 173 15.21 14.94 -12.53
N ARG A 174 14.80 13.76 -12.05
CA ARG A 174 14.15 12.77 -12.92
C ARG A 174 12.71 13.12 -13.25
N LEU A 175 11.99 13.72 -12.30
CA LEU A 175 10.61 14.15 -12.46
C LEU A 175 10.47 15.29 -13.50
N THR A 176 11.35 16.27 -13.46
CA THR A 176 11.37 17.45 -14.32
C THR A 176 12.50 17.34 -15.34
N ALA A 177 13.68 17.90 -15.02
CA ALA A 177 14.90 17.75 -15.80
C ALA A 177 16.12 18.04 -14.91
N PRO A 178 17.30 17.50 -15.25
CA PRO A 178 18.57 17.93 -14.65
C PRO A 178 18.72 19.46 -14.78
N GLY A 179 19.11 20.14 -13.70
CA GLY A 179 19.24 21.59 -13.63
C GLY A 179 17.94 22.35 -13.31
N ILE A 180 16.78 21.71 -13.42
CA ILE A 180 15.47 22.27 -12.98
C ILE A 180 15.09 21.70 -11.61
N GLY A 181 15.16 20.38 -11.44
CA GLY A 181 14.90 19.72 -10.17
C GLY A 181 13.58 20.13 -9.53
N SER A 182 13.65 20.62 -8.29
CA SER A 182 12.48 21.06 -7.53
C SER A 182 12.03 22.51 -7.82
N GLU A 183 12.75 23.29 -8.60
CA GLU A 183 12.45 24.71 -8.81
C GLU A 183 11.31 24.96 -9.81
N GLY A 184 11.12 24.07 -10.78
CA GLY A 184 10.11 24.20 -11.83
C GLY A 184 8.78 23.50 -11.54
N GLY A 185 7.76 23.86 -12.30
CA GLY A 185 6.46 23.21 -12.36
C GLY A 185 5.35 23.92 -11.56
N ILE A 186 4.15 23.90 -12.15
CA ILE A 186 2.95 24.45 -11.53
C ILE A 186 2.34 23.44 -10.55
N THR A 187 1.54 23.92 -9.60
CA THR A 187 0.91 23.12 -8.55
C THR A 187 -0.60 22.94 -8.78
N PHE A 188 -1.13 23.44 -9.89
CA PHE A 188 -2.56 23.42 -10.23
C PHE A 188 -3.46 23.93 -9.09
N ASP A 189 -2.94 24.84 -8.27
CA ASP A 189 -3.62 25.43 -7.08
C ASP A 189 -4.04 24.39 -6.00
N LEU A 190 -3.47 23.19 -6.01
CA LEU A 190 -3.82 22.13 -5.08
C LEU A 190 -3.03 22.17 -3.75
N ASN A 191 -2.08 23.10 -3.57
CA ASN A 191 -1.28 23.18 -2.36
C ASN A 191 -2.14 23.33 -1.09
N ARG A 192 -3.18 24.15 -1.14
CA ARG A 192 -4.12 24.32 -0.02
C ARG A 192 -4.82 23.01 0.31
N THR A 193 -5.34 22.31 -0.68
CA THR A 193 -6.01 21.01 -0.51
C THR A 193 -5.07 19.96 0.06
N ILE A 194 -3.82 19.92 -0.41
CA ILE A 194 -2.81 18.99 0.14
C ILE A 194 -2.50 19.30 1.61
N LEU A 195 -2.29 20.57 1.95
CA LEU A 195 -2.02 20.96 3.34
C LEU A 195 -3.23 20.68 4.25
N GLN A 196 -4.44 20.91 3.74
CA GLN A 196 -5.67 20.58 4.47
C GLN A 196 -5.82 19.07 4.64
N GLY A 197 -5.56 18.28 3.58
CA GLY A 197 -5.57 16.82 3.64
C GLY A 197 -4.57 16.28 4.66
N LEU A 198 -3.34 16.80 4.63
CA LEU A 198 -2.31 16.44 5.62
C LEU A 198 -2.74 16.76 7.06
N PHE A 199 -3.42 17.90 7.26
CA PHE A 199 -3.96 18.27 8.57
C PHE A 199 -5.08 17.32 9.04
N LEU A 200 -5.93 16.87 8.14
CA LEU A 200 -7.04 15.95 8.43
C LEU A 200 -6.57 14.48 8.53
N ALA A 201 -5.46 14.12 7.92
CA ALA A 201 -4.99 12.75 7.77
C ALA A 201 -4.93 11.95 9.08
N PRO A 202 -4.41 12.46 10.21
CA PRO A 202 -4.39 11.69 11.46
C PRO A 202 -5.79 11.27 11.94
N GLN A 203 -6.79 12.15 11.78
CA GLN A 203 -8.17 11.84 12.12
C GLN A 203 -8.75 10.75 11.20
N MET A 204 -8.52 10.86 9.89
CA MET A 204 -9.01 9.89 8.91
C MET A 204 -8.36 8.52 9.12
N VAL A 205 -7.05 8.49 9.37
CA VAL A 205 -6.31 7.26 9.70
C VAL A 205 -6.87 6.61 10.98
N SER A 206 -7.16 7.39 12.02
CA SER A 206 -7.76 6.89 13.25
C SER A 206 -9.13 6.23 13.00
N GLU A 207 -10.00 6.86 12.22
CA GLU A 207 -11.30 6.29 11.85
C GLU A 207 -11.16 5.01 11.04
N ALA A 208 -10.22 4.98 10.08
CA ALA A 208 -9.93 3.79 9.27
C ALA A 208 -9.43 2.62 10.13
N LEU A 209 -8.53 2.87 11.08
CA LEU A 209 -8.04 1.85 12.02
C LEU A 209 -9.15 1.26 12.88
N ILE A 210 -10.06 2.11 13.38
CA ILE A 210 -11.23 1.64 14.14
C ILE A 210 -12.16 0.82 13.23
N GLY A 211 -12.36 1.26 11.99
CA GLY A 211 -13.12 0.52 11.00
C GLY A 211 -12.54 -0.86 10.71
N ALA A 212 -11.22 -0.92 10.52
CA ALA A 212 -10.50 -2.17 10.30
C ALA A 212 -10.62 -3.14 11.49
N GLU A 213 -10.59 -2.63 12.72
CA GLU A 213 -10.79 -3.43 13.93
C GLU A 213 -12.19 -4.02 14.04
N ILE A 214 -13.22 -3.22 13.70
CA ILE A 214 -14.62 -3.68 13.65
C ILE A 214 -14.76 -4.83 12.63
N ILE A 215 -14.15 -4.67 11.44
CA ILE A 215 -14.18 -5.71 10.39
C ILE A 215 -13.44 -6.96 10.84
N SER A 216 -12.22 -6.81 11.39
CA SER A 216 -11.41 -7.92 11.89
C SER A 216 -12.18 -8.76 12.91
N THR A 217 -12.75 -8.11 13.92
CA THR A 217 -13.52 -8.77 14.98
C THR A 217 -14.73 -9.48 14.40
N SER A 218 -15.54 -8.80 13.58
CA SER A 218 -16.78 -9.37 13.04
C SER A 218 -16.52 -10.60 12.15
N PHE A 219 -15.56 -10.54 11.25
CA PHE A 219 -15.26 -11.69 10.39
C PHE A 219 -14.56 -12.83 11.17
N SER A 220 -13.74 -12.52 12.17
CA SER A 220 -13.14 -13.52 13.03
C SER A 220 -14.19 -14.29 13.84
N GLU A 221 -15.18 -13.62 14.40
CA GLU A 221 -16.29 -14.25 15.13
C GLU A 221 -17.17 -15.14 14.23
N LEU A 222 -17.24 -14.82 12.94
CA LEU A 222 -17.90 -15.65 11.93
C LEU A 222 -17.04 -16.83 11.45
N GLY A 223 -15.82 -17.00 11.98
CA GLY A 223 -14.93 -18.10 11.65
C GLY A 223 -14.04 -17.89 10.42
N PHE A 224 -14.03 -16.69 9.83
CA PHE A 224 -13.10 -16.37 8.76
C PHE A 224 -11.68 -16.11 9.31
N LYS A 225 -10.66 -16.49 8.54
CA LYS A 225 -9.29 -16.08 8.84
C LYS A 225 -9.11 -14.62 8.51
N VAL A 226 -8.53 -13.85 9.41
CA VAL A 226 -8.29 -12.42 9.26
C VAL A 226 -6.83 -12.07 9.57
N LEU A 227 -6.31 -11.03 8.92
CA LEU A 227 -4.96 -10.52 9.17
C LEU A 227 -4.96 -8.98 8.99
N PRO A 228 -4.58 -8.19 10.00
CA PRO A 228 -4.27 -8.57 11.39
C PRO A 228 -5.45 -9.20 12.12
N THR A 229 -5.14 -9.98 13.16
CA THR A 229 -6.18 -10.54 14.06
C THR A 229 -6.73 -9.45 14.99
N PRO A 230 -7.94 -9.61 15.56
CA PRO A 230 -8.50 -8.65 16.50
C PRO A 230 -7.51 -8.31 17.64
N ALA A 231 -7.53 -7.05 18.05
CA ALA A 231 -6.66 -6.49 19.08
C ALA A 231 -5.14 -6.54 18.80
N SER A 232 -4.72 -6.94 17.61
CA SER A 232 -3.31 -6.89 17.21
C SER A 232 -2.86 -5.46 16.95
N LYS A 233 -1.59 -5.14 17.25
CA LYS A 233 -0.98 -3.87 16.84
C LYS A 233 -1.04 -3.75 15.31
N ARG A 234 -1.59 -2.65 14.83
CA ARG A 234 -1.66 -2.34 13.40
C ARG A 234 -0.49 -1.46 12.98
N THR A 235 0.00 -1.70 11.77
CA THR A 235 1.15 -0.98 11.20
C THR A 235 0.82 -0.36 9.84
N ASP A 236 -0.37 -0.68 9.31
CA ASP A 236 -1.02 -0.04 8.16
C ASP A 236 -2.55 -0.05 8.30
N LEU A 237 -3.27 0.42 7.28
CA LEU A 237 -4.74 0.47 7.26
C LEU A 237 -5.42 -0.79 6.74
N ILE A 238 -4.67 -1.75 6.20
CA ILE A 238 -5.27 -2.87 5.46
C ILE A 238 -5.78 -3.94 6.44
N GLN A 239 -7.00 -4.38 6.21
CA GLN A 239 -7.56 -5.57 6.82
C GLN A 239 -7.78 -6.63 5.77
N ILE A 240 -7.10 -7.76 5.90
CA ILE A 240 -7.27 -8.90 5.01
C ILE A 240 -8.28 -9.86 5.63
N VAL A 241 -9.21 -10.35 4.82
CA VAL A 241 -10.16 -11.41 5.19
C VAL A 241 -10.06 -12.51 4.15
N ARG A 242 -9.72 -13.72 4.58
CA ARG A 242 -9.70 -14.90 3.70
C ARG A 242 -11.10 -15.43 3.53
N ILE A 243 -11.72 -15.13 2.41
CA ILE A 243 -13.10 -15.49 2.11
C ILE A 243 -13.19 -16.95 1.65
N GLY A 244 -12.28 -17.41 0.80
CA GLY A 244 -12.23 -18.80 0.32
C GLY A 244 -13.26 -19.15 -0.76
N ASP A 245 -14.24 -18.29 -1.02
CA ASP A 245 -15.32 -18.49 -1.98
C ASP A 245 -15.54 -17.23 -2.83
N PRO A 246 -15.45 -17.31 -4.17
CA PRO A 246 -15.61 -16.14 -5.04
C PRO A 246 -17.04 -15.57 -5.03
N LYS A 247 -18.08 -16.37 -4.73
CA LYS A 247 -19.46 -15.87 -4.64
C LYS A 247 -19.67 -15.04 -3.39
N ILE A 248 -19.19 -15.52 -2.25
CA ILE A 248 -19.24 -14.77 -0.99
C ILE A 248 -18.48 -13.46 -1.15
N LEU A 249 -17.27 -13.50 -1.74
CA LEU A 249 -16.44 -12.33 -2.00
C LEU A 249 -17.19 -11.29 -2.85
N GLN A 250 -17.83 -11.69 -3.94
CA GLN A 250 -18.60 -10.78 -4.80
C GLN A 250 -19.81 -10.17 -4.08
N ILE A 251 -20.52 -10.94 -3.25
CA ILE A 251 -21.64 -10.43 -2.44
C ILE A 251 -21.16 -9.36 -1.48
N ILE A 252 -20.03 -9.57 -0.81
CA ILE A 252 -19.46 -8.57 0.11
C ILE A 252 -19.08 -7.30 -0.67
N CYS A 253 -18.38 -7.43 -1.79
CA CYS A 253 -17.98 -6.29 -2.63
C CYS A 253 -19.20 -5.48 -3.10
N ARG A 254 -20.22 -6.16 -3.62
CA ARG A 254 -21.48 -5.51 -4.00
C ARG A 254 -22.13 -4.79 -2.83
N SER A 255 -22.23 -5.44 -1.68
CA SER A 255 -22.83 -4.85 -0.49
C SER A 255 -22.11 -3.61 0.01
N PHE A 256 -20.76 -3.60 -0.08
CA PHE A 256 -19.97 -2.43 0.25
C PHE A 256 -20.21 -1.29 -0.75
N GLN A 257 -20.25 -1.61 -2.05
CA GLN A 257 -20.57 -0.64 -3.10
C GLN A 257 -21.94 0.00 -2.91
N GLU A 258 -22.97 -0.78 -2.58
CA GLU A 258 -24.34 -0.30 -2.35
C GLU A 258 -24.45 0.68 -1.17
N LYS A 259 -23.48 0.70 -0.26
CA LYS A 259 -23.43 1.63 0.88
C LYS A 259 -22.36 2.71 0.71
N SER A 260 -21.76 2.80 -0.45
CA SER A 260 -20.79 3.85 -0.78
C SER A 260 -21.49 5.19 -1.09
N PRO A 261 -20.84 6.33 -0.84
CA PRO A 261 -21.42 7.65 -1.08
C PRO A 261 -21.59 7.97 -2.57
N ILE A 262 -20.73 7.39 -3.43
CA ILE A 262 -20.74 7.58 -4.88
C ILE A 262 -20.96 6.24 -5.56
N GLY A 263 -21.76 6.23 -6.64
CA GLY A 263 -21.93 5.03 -7.47
C GLY A 263 -22.55 3.83 -6.74
N SER A 264 -23.33 4.03 -5.69
CA SER A 264 -23.98 2.95 -4.92
C SER A 264 -24.92 2.04 -5.75
N PHE A 265 -25.32 2.49 -6.92
CA PHE A 265 -26.14 1.74 -7.87
C PHE A 265 -25.30 0.89 -8.85
N LEU A 266 -23.99 1.01 -8.84
CA LEU A 266 -23.10 0.23 -9.69
C LEU A 266 -22.89 -1.17 -9.10
N ASP A 267 -22.77 -2.16 -9.99
CA ASP A 267 -22.41 -3.52 -9.63
C ASP A 267 -20.92 -3.74 -9.88
N PRO A 268 -20.09 -3.88 -8.84
CA PRO A 268 -18.67 -4.13 -9.02
C PRO A 268 -18.47 -5.56 -9.54
N ILE A 269 -17.96 -5.68 -10.76
CA ILE A 269 -17.68 -6.95 -11.41
C ILE A 269 -16.18 -7.16 -11.59
N PRO A 270 -15.71 -8.42 -11.69
CA PRO A 270 -14.31 -8.69 -12.01
C PRO A 270 -13.91 -8.07 -13.34
N ALA A 271 -12.91 -7.19 -13.32
CA ALA A 271 -12.39 -6.51 -14.50
C ALA A 271 -10.86 -6.56 -14.56
N PRO A 272 -10.26 -6.56 -15.78
CA PRO A 272 -8.82 -6.40 -15.91
C PRO A 272 -8.38 -5.01 -15.45
N MET A 273 -7.25 -4.95 -14.80
CA MET A 273 -6.66 -3.72 -14.27
C MET A 273 -5.24 -3.55 -14.82
N PRO A 274 -4.88 -2.37 -15.36
CA PRO A 274 -3.50 -2.13 -15.80
C PRO A 274 -2.49 -2.42 -14.70
N GLY A 275 -1.45 -3.18 -15.01
CA GLY A 275 -0.43 -3.55 -14.06
C GLY A 275 -0.76 -4.77 -13.19
N TYR A 276 -1.90 -5.44 -13.37
CA TYR A 276 -2.31 -6.63 -12.62
C TYR A 276 -2.55 -7.83 -13.54
N GLU A 277 -2.18 -9.03 -13.07
CA GLU A 277 -2.33 -10.27 -13.85
C GLU A 277 -3.76 -10.83 -13.77
N ASN A 278 -4.34 -10.79 -12.57
CA ASN A 278 -5.68 -11.31 -12.34
C ASN A 278 -6.72 -10.19 -12.41
N ASN A 279 -7.94 -10.54 -12.83
CA ASN A 279 -9.06 -9.63 -12.69
C ASN A 279 -9.26 -9.26 -11.22
N LEU A 280 -9.62 -8.00 -10.97
CA LEU A 280 -9.97 -7.50 -9.65
C LEU A 280 -11.45 -7.10 -9.61
N VAL A 281 -12.09 -7.31 -8.47
CA VAL A 281 -13.30 -6.57 -8.09
C VAL A 281 -12.85 -5.43 -7.21
N MET A 282 -13.12 -4.20 -7.61
CA MET A 282 -12.87 -3.01 -6.81
C MET A 282 -14.22 -2.46 -6.32
N ALA A 283 -14.47 -2.58 -5.04
CA ALA A 283 -15.68 -2.07 -4.39
C ALA A 283 -15.34 -0.85 -3.55
N GLY A 284 -15.93 0.28 -3.89
CA GLY A 284 -15.72 1.53 -3.19
C GLY A 284 -16.16 2.69 -4.07
N GLY A 285 -17.29 3.30 -3.73
CA GLY A 285 -17.71 4.56 -4.34
C GLY A 285 -17.12 5.70 -3.55
N THR A 286 -15.90 6.09 -3.92
CA THR A 286 -15.11 7.12 -3.26
C THR A 286 -15.21 8.45 -4.00
N PHE A 287 -15.08 9.58 -3.29
CA PHE A 287 -15.08 10.92 -3.91
C PHE A 287 -13.80 11.16 -4.72
N VAL A 288 -12.73 10.52 -4.33
CA VAL A 288 -11.45 10.53 -5.06
C VAL A 288 -11.22 9.13 -5.63
N ASP A 289 -11.15 9.01 -6.95
CA ASP A 289 -10.94 7.74 -7.62
C ASP A 289 -9.65 7.06 -7.15
N GLY A 290 -9.78 5.79 -6.75
CA GLY A 290 -8.68 5.01 -6.20
C GLY A 290 -8.23 5.42 -4.79
N SER A 291 -8.98 6.29 -4.10
CA SER A 291 -8.70 6.63 -2.71
C SER A 291 -8.87 5.41 -1.82
N THR A 292 -7.86 5.16 -1.02
CA THR A 292 -7.86 4.09 -0.02
C THR A 292 -7.98 4.62 1.40
N SER A 293 -8.10 5.93 1.58
CA SER A 293 -8.47 6.56 2.85
C SER A 293 -9.97 6.59 3.06
N GLU A 294 -10.74 6.57 1.97
CA GLU A 294 -12.17 6.32 1.98
C GLU A 294 -12.44 4.81 2.04
N PHE A 295 -13.63 4.40 2.45
CA PHE A 295 -13.92 2.98 2.61
C PHE A 295 -13.98 2.25 1.26
N SER A 296 -13.13 1.25 1.08
CA SER A 296 -13.05 0.44 -0.13
C SER A 296 -12.57 -0.98 0.15
N ALA A 297 -12.77 -1.87 -0.82
CA ALA A 297 -12.30 -3.24 -0.77
C ALA A 297 -11.84 -3.69 -2.14
N ASP A 298 -10.65 -4.29 -2.19
CA ASP A 298 -10.03 -4.84 -3.37
C ASP A 298 -10.03 -6.36 -3.29
N ALA A 299 -10.50 -7.03 -4.33
CA ALA A 299 -10.67 -8.48 -4.36
C ALA A 299 -10.05 -9.08 -5.61
N PRO A 300 -8.77 -9.50 -5.56
CA PRO A 300 -8.16 -10.28 -6.63
C PRO A 300 -8.91 -11.60 -6.83
N MET A 301 -9.35 -11.86 -8.07
CA MET A 301 -10.13 -13.06 -8.42
C MET A 301 -9.24 -14.27 -8.61
N LYS A 302 -8.47 -14.61 -7.57
CA LYS A 302 -7.60 -15.78 -7.51
C LYS A 302 -7.72 -16.49 -6.16
N PRO A 303 -7.62 -17.83 -6.12
CA PRO A 303 -7.55 -18.54 -4.84
C PRO A 303 -6.38 -18.04 -3.97
N PRO A 304 -6.56 -17.95 -2.65
CA PRO A 304 -7.71 -18.39 -1.85
C PRO A 304 -8.86 -17.37 -1.70
N PHE A 305 -8.98 -16.39 -2.59
CA PHE A 305 -10.01 -15.36 -2.58
C PHE A 305 -9.96 -14.51 -1.32
N ASP A 306 -8.82 -13.88 -1.13
CA ASP A 306 -8.60 -12.91 -0.04
C ASP A 306 -9.20 -11.56 -0.43
N LEU A 307 -9.88 -10.92 0.53
CA LEU A 307 -10.46 -9.59 0.42
C LEU A 307 -9.60 -8.60 1.20
N PHE A 308 -9.16 -7.54 0.54
CA PHE A 308 -8.33 -6.48 1.12
C PHE A 308 -9.20 -5.25 1.35
N ILE A 309 -9.54 -4.97 2.61
CA ILE A 309 -10.43 -3.87 3.01
C ILE A 309 -9.57 -2.77 3.61
N GLN A 310 -9.88 -1.54 3.28
CA GLN A 310 -9.07 -0.39 3.65
C GLN A 310 -9.90 0.87 3.79
N GLY A 311 -9.38 1.82 4.58
CA GLY A 311 -9.97 3.13 4.74
C GLY A 311 -11.24 3.18 5.58
N GLY A 312 -11.95 4.26 5.41
CA GLY A 312 -13.14 4.60 6.14
C GLY A 312 -13.00 5.94 6.83
N SER A 313 -13.47 7.00 6.19
CA SER A 313 -13.45 8.36 6.73
C SER A 313 -14.31 8.53 8.01
N HIS A 314 -15.19 7.56 8.28
CA HIS A 314 -15.98 7.50 9.51
C HIS A 314 -16.40 6.06 9.82
N ARG A 315 -16.16 5.63 11.07
CA ARG A 315 -16.52 4.28 11.57
C ARG A 315 -17.98 3.89 11.39
N ALA A 316 -18.90 4.86 11.41
CA ALA A 316 -20.32 4.58 11.21
C ALA A 316 -20.61 4.12 9.76
N HIS A 317 -19.94 4.68 8.76
CA HIS A 317 -20.03 4.22 7.37
C HIS A 317 -19.55 2.76 7.26
N VAL A 318 -18.39 2.44 7.83
CA VAL A 318 -17.86 1.07 7.85
C VAL A 318 -18.84 0.10 8.50
N LYS A 319 -19.44 0.48 9.65
CA LYS A 319 -20.47 -0.34 10.33
C LYS A 319 -21.70 -0.59 9.45
N ILE A 320 -22.22 0.45 8.80
CA ILE A 320 -23.40 0.34 7.95
C ILE A 320 -23.11 -0.61 6.76
N ALA A 321 -21.98 -0.44 6.10
CA ALA A 321 -21.59 -1.28 4.99
C ALA A 321 -21.36 -2.75 5.42
N LEU A 322 -20.71 -2.95 6.56
CA LEU A 322 -20.48 -4.29 7.12
C LEU A 322 -21.80 -4.98 7.51
N ILE A 323 -22.68 -4.29 8.25
CA ILE A 323 -23.99 -4.85 8.63
C ILE A 323 -24.77 -5.25 7.39
N HIS A 324 -24.75 -4.41 6.34
CA HIS A 324 -25.43 -4.72 5.10
C HIS A 324 -24.85 -5.96 4.41
N ALA A 325 -23.52 -6.08 4.32
CA ALA A 325 -22.86 -7.23 3.75
C ALA A 325 -23.18 -8.53 4.53
N LEU A 326 -23.09 -8.48 5.85
CA LEU A 326 -23.40 -9.64 6.69
C LEU A 326 -24.89 -10.03 6.62
N SER A 327 -25.81 -9.06 6.53
CA SER A 327 -27.22 -9.32 6.34
C SER A 327 -27.51 -10.02 5.01
N ASN A 328 -26.88 -9.57 3.92
CA ASN A 328 -27.02 -10.19 2.60
C ASN A 328 -26.47 -11.64 2.59
N LEU A 329 -25.32 -11.87 3.23
CA LEU A 329 -24.75 -13.22 3.37
C LEU A 329 -25.64 -14.14 4.20
N PHE A 330 -26.19 -13.64 5.30
CA PHE A 330 -27.11 -14.39 6.16
C PHE A 330 -28.40 -14.77 5.42
N GLN A 331 -29.02 -13.81 4.73
CA GLN A 331 -30.22 -14.06 3.92
C GLN A 331 -29.97 -15.06 2.78
N ALA A 332 -28.77 -15.07 2.22
CA ALA A 332 -28.36 -16.05 1.23
C ALA A 332 -28.00 -17.43 1.83
N GLY A 333 -28.05 -17.59 3.15
CA GLY A 333 -27.68 -18.83 3.84
C GLY A 333 -26.20 -19.20 3.79
N LEU A 334 -25.33 -18.22 3.52
CA LEU A 334 -23.89 -18.41 3.34
C LEU A 334 -23.09 -18.25 4.64
N ILE A 335 -23.66 -17.62 5.64
CA ILE A 335 -23.10 -17.54 7.00
C ILE A 335 -24.19 -17.88 8.04
N LYS A 336 -23.73 -18.28 9.22
CA LYS A 336 -24.58 -18.44 10.42
C LYS A 336 -24.14 -17.40 11.43
N LEU A 337 -25.09 -16.80 12.13
CA LEU A 337 -24.76 -15.93 13.26
C LEU A 337 -24.27 -16.78 14.43
N PRO A 338 -23.30 -16.29 15.21
CA PRO A 338 -22.89 -16.95 16.44
C PRO A 338 -24.14 -17.14 17.34
N GLN A 339 -24.30 -18.33 17.91
CA GLN A 339 -25.31 -18.54 18.94
C GLN A 339 -24.77 -17.90 20.21
N ASN A 340 -25.52 -16.97 20.78
CA ASN A 340 -25.22 -16.46 22.12
C ASN A 340 -25.47 -17.61 23.10
N ASP A 341 -24.40 -18.18 23.65
CA ASP A 341 -24.48 -19.07 24.79
C ASP A 341 -24.79 -18.29 26.06
#